data_33798b0357a25b76da76f06d9b0ecc1e
#
_entry.id   33798b0357a25b76da76f06d9b0ecc1e
#
_cell.length_a   1.000
_cell.length_b   1.000
_cell.length_c   1.000
_cell.angle_alpha   90.00
_cell.angle_beta   90.00
_cell.angle_gamma   90.00
#
_symmetry.space_group_name_H-M   'P 1'
#
loop_
_entity.id
_entity.type
_entity.pdbx_description
1 polymer ?
#
loop_
_entity_poly.entity_id
_entity_poly.type
_entity_poly.pdbx_seq_one_letter_code
_entity_poly.pdbx_strand_id
1 'polypeptide(L)'
;MTSPIRSVLFASLGALPLTVGAASLPDTLTIPGEKIFPESLTSSTDGSVIIGSISQKQIYRVKPGSDTAEVWIPAGTDGLNNTFGVFADNRTNTLYACSNLLGPPGVAPAVNATLYAFDLKSGASKAHYVFPTGKGICNDIAVDAQGNVYATDTSNMEIVRLKKGGSALEVWAGNGDFGKPADHGILDGIAVLGNRVYANTLMTSKLFTVPIGADGNAGAVAEVQLDHEISRPDGMRAFGKSDVLIVESGNGGRLSRIALNGATGKVTTIKEGYPDGPVSVTVVGTTAYVLEGQLATLLRKPGAPADTTPPKPFKATAVQVGKP
;
A
#
# COMPACT_ATOMS: atom_id res chain seq x y z
N MET A 1 -35.65 -36.00 70.51
CA MET A 1 -36.14 -34.86 69.73
C MET A 1 -35.13 -34.67 68.59
N THR A 2 -35.46 -35.21 67.41
CA THR A 2 -34.58 -35.24 66.25
C THR A 2 -35.07 -34.15 65.28
N SER A 3 -34.16 -33.16 65.00
CA SER A 3 -34.40 -32.08 64.05
C SER A 3 -34.01 -32.52 62.61
N PRO A 4 -34.80 -32.24 61.58
CA PRO A 4 -34.45 -32.63 60.18
C PRO A 4 -33.54 -31.55 59.53
N ILE A 5 -32.42 -32.03 58.96
CA ILE A 5 -31.53 -31.25 58.11
C ILE A 5 -32.20 -31.02 56.74
N ARG A 6 -32.45 -29.75 56.39
CA ARG A 6 -32.91 -29.34 55.06
C ARG A 6 -31.70 -29.21 54.12
N SER A 7 -31.60 -30.07 53.14
CA SER A 7 -30.64 -29.94 52.05
C SER A 7 -31.10 -28.85 51.05
N VAL A 8 -30.27 -27.86 50.84
CA VAL A 8 -30.47 -26.82 49.81
C VAL A 8 -29.72 -27.28 48.55
N LEU A 9 -30.45 -27.55 47.51
CA LEU A 9 -29.89 -27.80 46.16
C LEU A 9 -29.50 -26.42 45.54
N PHE A 10 -28.23 -26.22 45.29
CA PHE A 10 -27.76 -25.15 44.44
C PHE A 10 -27.82 -25.60 42.96
N ALA A 11 -28.72 -24.97 42.21
CA ALA A 11 -28.74 -25.13 40.75
C ALA A 11 -27.65 -24.22 40.17
N SER A 12 -26.59 -24.81 39.63
CA SER A 12 -25.58 -24.07 38.85
C SER A 12 -26.16 -23.76 37.46
N LEU A 13 -26.45 -22.48 37.20
CA LEU A 13 -26.68 -22.00 35.84
C LEU A 13 -25.33 -22.03 35.10
N GLY A 14 -25.16 -23.00 34.20
CA GLY A 14 -24.07 -23.03 33.26
C GLY A 14 -24.23 -21.89 32.24
N ALA A 15 -23.36 -20.89 32.30
CA ALA A 15 -23.24 -19.88 31.25
C ALA A 15 -22.69 -20.54 29.98
N LEU A 16 -23.50 -20.67 28.93
CA LEU A 16 -23.04 -21.03 27.59
C LEU A 16 -22.11 -19.93 27.07
N PRO A 17 -20.92 -20.26 26.58
CA PRO A 17 -20.06 -19.28 25.91
C PRO A 17 -20.77 -18.80 24.64
N LEU A 18 -21.08 -17.52 24.56
CA LEU A 18 -21.43 -16.85 23.32
C LEU A 18 -20.20 -16.88 22.42
N THR A 19 -20.16 -17.78 21.46
CA THR A 19 -19.23 -17.72 20.35
C THR A 19 -19.64 -16.53 19.49
N VAL A 20 -18.98 -15.38 19.68
CA VAL A 20 -19.03 -14.27 18.72
C VAL A 20 -18.35 -14.79 17.47
N GLY A 21 -19.15 -15.20 16.50
CA GLY A 21 -18.66 -15.54 15.17
C GLY A 21 -17.88 -14.34 14.65
N ALA A 22 -16.65 -14.55 14.19
CA ALA A 22 -15.91 -13.50 13.49
C ALA A 22 -16.78 -13.02 12.32
N ALA A 23 -17.14 -11.73 12.31
CA ALA A 23 -17.90 -11.16 11.20
C ALA A 23 -17.12 -11.42 9.90
N SER A 24 -17.80 -11.93 8.88
CA SER A 24 -17.18 -12.12 7.57
C SER A 24 -16.71 -10.76 7.04
N LEU A 25 -15.52 -10.75 6.45
CA LEU A 25 -15.01 -9.55 5.79
C LEU A 25 -15.90 -9.23 4.57
N PRO A 26 -16.23 -7.95 4.30
CA PRO A 26 -17.04 -7.56 3.16
C PRO A 26 -16.38 -7.97 1.83
N ASP A 27 -17.18 -8.35 0.84
CA ASP A 27 -16.69 -8.67 -0.51
C ASP A 27 -16.21 -7.41 -1.27
N THR A 28 -16.70 -6.25 -0.88
CA THR A 28 -16.35 -4.96 -1.48
C THR A 28 -16.27 -3.89 -0.41
N LEU A 29 -15.20 -3.10 -0.46
CA LEU A 29 -15.07 -1.86 0.30
C LEU A 29 -15.39 -0.70 -0.64
N THR A 30 -16.37 0.12 -0.26
CA THR A 30 -16.81 1.29 -1.03
C THR A 30 -16.09 2.54 -0.54
N ILE A 31 -15.56 3.36 -1.45
CA ILE A 31 -14.96 4.66 -1.14
C ILE A 31 -15.90 5.73 -1.68
N PRO A 32 -16.75 6.33 -0.82
CA PRO A 32 -17.79 7.25 -1.25
C PRO A 32 -17.21 8.60 -1.68
N GLY A 33 -17.80 9.18 -2.70
CA GLY A 33 -17.47 10.51 -3.22
C GLY A 33 -17.11 10.50 -4.69
N GLU A 34 -17.04 11.70 -5.25
CA GLU A 34 -16.66 11.92 -6.65
C GLU A 34 -15.16 12.23 -6.76
N LYS A 35 -14.55 11.80 -7.85
CA LYS A 35 -13.14 12.13 -8.17
C LYS A 35 -12.16 11.81 -7.05
N ILE A 36 -12.34 10.68 -6.36
CA ILE A 36 -11.44 10.24 -5.28
C ILE A 36 -10.06 9.88 -5.84
N PHE A 37 -10.04 9.09 -6.92
CA PHE A 37 -8.82 8.55 -7.54
C PHE A 37 -7.86 8.02 -6.48
N PRO A 38 -8.24 6.93 -5.79
CA PRO A 38 -7.38 6.31 -4.81
C PRO A 38 -6.22 5.62 -5.52
N GLU A 39 -5.04 5.63 -4.89
CA GLU A 39 -3.84 5.04 -5.50
C GLU A 39 -3.28 3.90 -4.67
N SER A 40 -3.38 3.98 -3.34
CA SER A 40 -2.83 2.96 -2.47
C SER A 40 -3.76 2.62 -1.33
N LEU A 41 -3.61 1.38 -0.82
CA LEU A 41 -4.24 0.97 0.42
C LEU A 41 -3.29 0.12 1.29
N THR A 42 -3.54 0.15 2.59
CA THR A 42 -2.85 -0.65 3.59
C THR A 42 -3.84 -1.13 4.65
N SER A 43 -3.46 -2.12 5.44
CA SER A 43 -4.29 -2.64 6.53
C SER A 43 -3.59 -2.54 7.87
N SER A 44 -4.36 -2.32 8.92
CA SER A 44 -3.90 -2.37 10.30
C SER A 44 -4.28 -3.70 10.96
N THR A 45 -3.56 -4.08 12.01
CA THR A 45 -3.83 -5.32 12.76
C THR A 45 -5.18 -5.36 13.44
N ASP A 46 -5.86 -4.23 13.60
CA ASP A 46 -7.25 -4.17 14.05
C ASP A 46 -8.28 -4.55 12.97
N GLY A 47 -7.82 -4.80 11.73
CA GLY A 47 -8.65 -5.11 10.57
C GLY A 47 -9.13 -3.88 9.80
N SER A 48 -8.73 -2.66 10.18
CA SER A 48 -9.01 -1.45 9.39
C SER A 48 -8.25 -1.49 8.06
N VAL A 49 -8.88 -0.94 7.00
CA VAL A 49 -8.23 -0.67 5.71
C VAL A 49 -8.13 0.85 5.54
N ILE A 50 -6.93 1.32 5.20
CA ILE A 50 -6.59 2.74 5.07
C ILE A 50 -6.23 3.01 3.62
N ILE A 51 -6.74 4.11 3.05
CA ILE A 51 -6.70 4.38 1.60
C ILE A 51 -6.27 5.83 1.37
N GLY A 52 -5.25 6.01 0.53
CA GLY A 52 -4.81 7.33 0.07
C GLY A 52 -5.60 7.81 -1.14
N SER A 53 -5.84 9.12 -1.24
CA SER A 53 -6.53 9.76 -2.38
C SER A 53 -5.68 10.83 -3.03
N ILE A 54 -5.42 10.67 -4.32
CA ILE A 54 -4.67 11.67 -5.08
C ILE A 54 -5.47 12.98 -5.16
N SER A 55 -6.70 12.92 -5.64
CA SER A 55 -7.42 14.16 -5.97
C SER A 55 -8.03 14.85 -4.77
N GLN A 56 -8.48 14.10 -3.76
CA GLN A 56 -9.08 14.66 -2.56
C GLN A 56 -8.05 15.06 -1.51
N LYS A 57 -6.76 14.67 -1.70
CA LYS A 57 -5.64 15.06 -0.83
C LYS A 57 -5.86 14.68 0.64
N GLN A 58 -6.49 13.54 0.88
CA GLN A 58 -6.89 13.07 2.21
C GLN A 58 -6.73 11.55 2.31
N ILE A 59 -6.82 11.03 3.52
CA ILE A 59 -6.73 9.60 3.81
C ILE A 59 -8.05 9.13 4.37
N TYR A 60 -8.56 8.05 3.80
CA TYR A 60 -9.78 7.38 4.23
C TYR A 60 -9.47 6.17 5.12
N ARG A 61 -10.44 5.75 5.91
CA ARG A 61 -10.38 4.53 6.71
C ARG A 61 -11.70 3.78 6.63
N VAL A 62 -11.62 2.49 6.33
CA VAL A 62 -12.70 1.54 6.55
C VAL A 62 -12.47 0.91 7.91
N LYS A 63 -13.40 1.08 8.85
CA LYS A 63 -13.34 0.49 10.18
C LYS A 63 -13.63 -1.02 10.13
N PRO A 64 -13.12 -1.80 11.11
CA PRO A 64 -13.49 -3.21 11.22
C PRO A 64 -15.01 -3.39 11.25
N GLY A 65 -15.52 -4.31 10.42
CA GLY A 65 -16.95 -4.57 10.31
C GLY A 65 -17.76 -3.60 9.44
N SER A 66 -17.12 -2.55 8.89
CA SER A 66 -17.71 -1.66 7.88
C SER A 66 -17.32 -2.12 6.48
N ASP A 67 -18.14 -1.79 5.50
CA ASP A 67 -17.87 -1.92 4.07
C ASP A 67 -17.64 -0.56 3.39
N THR A 68 -17.73 0.53 4.15
CA THR A 68 -17.71 1.89 3.64
C THR A 68 -16.59 2.69 4.30
N ALA A 69 -15.77 3.35 3.47
CA ALA A 69 -14.71 4.23 3.91
C ALA A 69 -15.24 5.58 4.37
N GLU A 70 -14.64 6.13 5.41
CA GLU A 70 -14.88 7.49 5.88
C GLU A 70 -13.58 8.32 5.83
N VAL A 71 -13.69 9.63 5.71
CA VAL A 71 -12.52 10.51 5.81
C VAL A 71 -11.95 10.40 7.22
N TRP A 72 -10.67 10.06 7.30
CA TRP A 72 -9.98 9.88 8.58
C TRP A 72 -8.94 10.97 8.84
N ILE A 73 -8.08 11.25 7.86
CA ILE A 73 -7.14 12.36 7.92
C ILE A 73 -7.57 13.34 6.82
N PRO A 74 -8.10 14.52 7.19
CA PRO A 74 -8.59 15.51 6.23
C PRO A 74 -7.48 16.09 5.35
N ALA A 75 -7.86 16.60 4.19
CA ALA A 75 -6.96 17.33 3.30
C ALA A 75 -6.30 18.52 4.01
N GLY A 76 -5.02 18.74 3.74
CA GLY A 76 -4.25 19.84 4.31
C GLY A 76 -3.78 19.63 5.76
N THR A 77 -4.10 18.49 6.40
CA THR A 77 -3.57 18.16 7.73
C THR A 77 -2.05 18.21 7.70
N ASP A 78 -1.44 19.09 8.46
CA ASP A 78 0.01 19.36 8.51
C ASP A 78 0.65 19.59 7.11
N GLY A 79 -0.13 20.07 6.14
CA GLY A 79 0.32 20.26 4.76
C GLY A 79 0.13 19.06 3.83
N LEU A 80 -0.54 17.99 4.28
CA LEU A 80 -0.86 16.82 3.45
C LEU A 80 -1.52 17.24 2.13
N ASN A 81 -1.01 16.71 1.02
CA ASN A 81 -1.47 17.02 -0.32
C ASN A 81 -1.84 15.74 -1.09
N ASN A 82 -1.67 15.71 -2.41
CA ASN A 82 -2.00 14.53 -3.23
C ASN A 82 -1.37 13.27 -2.63
N THR A 83 -2.20 12.38 -2.06
CA THR A 83 -1.74 11.21 -1.32
C THR A 83 -1.68 10.01 -2.24
N PHE A 84 -0.47 9.47 -2.39
CA PHE A 84 -0.17 8.24 -3.11
C PHE A 84 -0.07 7.08 -2.12
N GLY A 85 1.10 6.45 -2.00
CA GLY A 85 1.34 5.32 -1.13
C GLY A 85 0.94 5.55 0.33
N VAL A 86 0.36 4.54 0.94
CA VAL A 86 0.10 4.48 2.38
C VAL A 86 0.59 3.15 2.95
N PHE A 87 1.22 3.18 4.12
CA PHE A 87 1.74 1.99 4.79
C PHE A 87 1.54 2.04 6.30
N ALA A 88 0.83 1.07 6.86
CA ALA A 88 0.61 0.92 8.30
C ALA A 88 1.73 0.09 8.94
N ASP A 89 2.66 0.72 9.65
CA ASP A 89 3.58 0.02 10.53
C ASP A 89 2.94 -0.18 11.92
N ASN A 90 2.32 -1.33 12.07
CA ASN A 90 1.63 -1.69 13.33
C ASN A 90 2.60 -1.83 14.53
N ARG A 91 3.91 -2.10 14.29
CA ARG A 91 4.90 -2.27 15.36
C ARG A 91 5.22 -0.96 16.06
N THR A 92 5.21 0.15 15.30
CA THR A 92 5.50 1.49 15.83
C THR A 92 4.26 2.37 15.98
N ASN A 93 3.07 1.82 15.71
CA ASN A 93 1.82 2.56 15.67
C ASN A 93 1.93 3.79 14.75
N THR A 94 2.49 3.60 13.54
CA THR A 94 2.71 4.69 12.59
C THR A 94 2.10 4.36 11.25
N LEU A 95 1.30 5.30 10.72
CA LEU A 95 0.91 5.32 9.31
C LEU A 95 1.90 6.21 8.57
N TYR A 96 2.59 5.65 7.61
CA TYR A 96 3.36 6.42 6.64
C TYR A 96 2.51 6.74 5.42
N ALA A 97 2.68 7.93 4.84
CA ALA A 97 1.95 8.36 3.65
C ALA A 97 2.84 9.17 2.72
N CYS A 98 2.85 8.82 1.44
CA CYS A 98 3.45 9.60 0.37
C CYS A 98 2.54 10.77 0.01
N SER A 99 3.06 11.99 0.08
CA SER A 99 2.34 13.21 -0.28
C SER A 99 3.11 14.00 -1.33
N ASN A 100 2.42 14.39 -2.39
CA ASN A 100 3.03 15.10 -3.51
C ASN A 100 2.23 16.37 -3.81
N LEU A 101 2.91 17.43 -4.20
CA LEU A 101 2.25 18.60 -4.76
C LEU A 101 2.23 18.44 -6.29
N LEU A 102 1.18 17.86 -6.81
CA LEU A 102 0.98 17.75 -8.25
C LEU A 102 0.45 19.08 -8.81
N GLY A 103 1.02 19.51 -9.94
CA GLY A 103 0.44 20.54 -10.77
C GLY A 103 -0.90 20.11 -11.39
N PRO A 104 -1.59 21.00 -12.11
CA PRO A 104 -2.76 20.64 -12.91
C PRO A 104 -2.42 19.48 -13.86
N PRO A 105 -3.39 18.63 -14.23
CA PRO A 105 -3.18 17.53 -15.16
C PRO A 105 -2.46 18.00 -16.44
N GLY A 106 -1.33 17.37 -16.76
CA GLY A 106 -0.51 17.72 -17.92
C GLY A 106 0.52 18.83 -17.69
N VAL A 107 0.67 19.36 -16.47
CA VAL A 107 1.63 20.42 -16.15
C VAL A 107 2.60 19.96 -15.07
N ALA A 108 3.87 19.96 -15.43
CA ALA A 108 5.08 19.92 -14.60
C ALA A 108 5.25 18.77 -13.57
N PRO A 109 6.48 18.34 -13.30
CA PRO A 109 6.80 17.33 -12.31
C PRO A 109 6.35 17.77 -10.91
N ALA A 110 6.03 16.79 -10.08
CA ALA A 110 5.75 16.99 -8.67
C ALA A 110 6.86 17.81 -8.01
N VAL A 111 6.46 18.84 -7.29
CA VAL A 111 7.35 19.64 -6.46
C VAL A 111 7.04 19.27 -5.01
N ASN A 112 8.08 19.06 -4.19
CA ASN A 112 7.95 18.73 -2.78
C ASN A 112 7.31 17.36 -2.48
N ALA A 113 7.89 16.30 -3.01
CA ALA A 113 7.62 14.95 -2.52
C ALA A 113 7.98 14.85 -1.05
N THR A 114 7.06 14.37 -0.23
CA THR A 114 7.18 14.32 1.23
C THR A 114 6.63 13.01 1.76
N LEU A 115 7.39 12.37 2.63
CA LEU A 115 6.93 11.23 3.42
C LEU A 115 6.37 11.74 4.74
N TYR A 116 5.09 11.52 4.99
CA TYR A 116 4.42 11.83 6.25
C TYR A 116 4.40 10.63 7.18
N ALA A 117 4.40 10.89 8.47
CA ALA A 117 4.17 9.93 9.54
C ALA A 117 3.03 10.43 10.43
N PHE A 118 1.98 9.62 10.56
CA PHE A 118 0.84 9.87 11.43
C PHE A 118 0.74 8.79 12.51
N ASP A 119 0.10 9.09 13.61
CA ASP A 119 -0.28 8.09 14.60
C ASP A 119 -1.36 7.17 14.00
N LEU A 120 -1.10 5.87 13.95
CA LEU A 120 -1.97 4.88 13.28
C LEU A 120 -3.33 4.71 13.97
N LYS A 121 -3.46 5.06 15.25
CA LYS A 121 -4.74 4.96 15.97
C LYS A 121 -5.57 6.23 15.85
N SER A 122 -4.93 7.39 16.06
CA SER A 122 -5.63 8.68 16.15
C SER A 122 -5.63 9.47 14.83
N GLY A 123 -4.71 9.21 13.91
CA GLY A 123 -4.50 10.03 12.71
C GLY A 123 -3.75 11.33 12.98
N ALA A 124 -3.28 11.57 14.19
CA ALA A 124 -2.53 12.78 14.53
C ALA A 124 -1.18 12.79 13.81
N SER A 125 -0.76 13.96 13.30
CA SER A 125 0.56 14.12 12.68
C SER A 125 1.67 13.87 13.71
N LYS A 126 2.71 13.13 13.30
CA LYS A 126 3.92 12.87 14.08
C LYS A 126 5.14 13.60 13.51
N ALA A 127 5.32 13.51 12.19
CA ALA A 127 6.47 14.08 11.48
C ALA A 127 6.22 14.09 9.97
N HIS A 128 7.04 14.86 9.26
CA HIS A 128 7.15 14.76 7.82
C HIS A 128 8.62 14.92 7.37
N TYR A 129 8.95 14.30 6.24
CA TYR A 129 10.32 14.22 5.73
C TYR A 129 10.31 14.55 4.24
N VAL A 130 10.95 15.68 3.86
CA VAL A 130 11.06 16.10 2.46
C VAL A 130 12.06 15.20 1.75
N PHE A 131 11.80 14.87 0.48
CA PHE A 131 12.72 14.09 -0.33
C PHE A 131 14.03 14.82 -0.57
N PRO A 132 15.18 14.12 -0.65
CA PRO A 132 16.50 14.73 -0.64
C PRO A 132 16.73 15.76 -1.73
N THR A 133 16.15 15.56 -2.91
CA THR A 133 16.29 16.48 -4.05
C THR A 133 15.33 17.67 -4.02
N GLY A 134 14.37 17.69 -3.08
CA GLY A 134 13.24 18.62 -3.06
C GLY A 134 12.34 18.52 -4.28
N LYS A 135 12.58 17.52 -5.14
CA LYS A 135 11.84 17.21 -6.36
C LYS A 135 11.68 15.71 -6.42
N GLY A 136 10.57 15.23 -6.97
CA GLY A 136 10.32 13.81 -7.06
C GLY A 136 8.84 13.50 -6.92
N ILE A 137 8.50 12.22 -7.00
CA ILE A 137 7.18 11.68 -6.67
C ILE A 137 7.37 10.55 -5.69
N CYS A 138 6.97 10.78 -4.43
CA CYS A 138 6.84 9.72 -3.43
C CYS A 138 5.68 8.82 -3.85
N ASN A 139 5.97 7.55 -4.19
CA ASN A 139 4.94 6.65 -4.71
C ASN A 139 4.51 5.62 -3.67
N ASP A 140 5.27 4.57 -3.43
CA ASP A 140 4.88 3.51 -2.49
C ASP A 140 5.90 3.36 -1.35
N ILE A 141 5.53 2.63 -0.29
CA ILE A 141 6.26 2.58 0.97
C ILE A 141 6.39 1.16 1.47
N ALA A 142 7.57 0.81 1.99
CA ALA A 142 7.81 -0.41 2.74
C ALA A 142 8.67 -0.14 3.99
N VAL A 143 8.55 -1.01 5.00
CA VAL A 143 9.31 -0.89 6.26
C VAL A 143 9.99 -2.20 6.57
N ASP A 144 11.29 -2.17 6.88
CA ASP A 144 12.04 -3.36 7.24
C ASP A 144 11.83 -3.79 8.72
N ALA A 145 12.38 -4.94 9.08
CA ALA A 145 12.30 -5.47 10.45
C ALA A 145 13.02 -4.59 11.47
N GLN A 146 14.00 -3.81 11.05
CA GLN A 146 14.77 -2.89 11.89
C GLN A 146 14.01 -1.57 12.11
N GLY A 147 13.00 -1.28 11.30
CA GLY A 147 12.18 -0.07 11.37
C GLY A 147 12.70 1.05 10.47
N ASN A 148 13.56 0.75 9.49
CA ASN A 148 13.87 1.69 8.43
C ASN A 148 12.72 1.73 7.43
N VAL A 149 12.40 2.91 6.93
CA VAL A 149 11.32 3.15 5.98
C VAL A 149 11.93 3.42 4.61
N TYR A 150 11.43 2.72 3.61
CA TYR A 150 11.85 2.87 2.22
C TYR A 150 10.67 3.41 1.42
N ALA A 151 10.93 4.36 0.52
CA ALA A 151 9.90 4.85 -0.41
C ALA A 151 10.49 4.95 -1.82
N THR A 152 9.66 4.66 -2.82
CA THR A 152 10.03 4.83 -4.22
C THR A 152 9.87 6.30 -4.64
N ASP A 153 10.88 6.81 -5.32
CA ASP A 153 10.83 8.08 -6.05
C ASP A 153 10.66 7.80 -7.54
N THR A 154 9.43 7.93 -7.99
CA THR A 154 9.05 7.66 -9.39
C THR A 154 9.81 8.52 -10.39
N SER A 155 10.00 9.81 -10.07
CA SER A 155 10.58 10.77 -11.01
C SER A 155 12.09 10.61 -11.17
N ASN A 156 12.76 10.27 -10.08
CA ASN A 156 14.22 10.14 -10.08
C ASN A 156 14.68 8.69 -10.28
N MET A 157 13.74 7.73 -10.29
CA MET A 157 14.03 6.28 -10.37
C MET A 157 14.98 5.86 -9.25
N GLU A 158 14.65 6.27 -8.02
CA GLU A 158 15.44 6.03 -6.82
C GLU A 158 14.58 5.46 -5.69
N ILE A 159 15.22 4.76 -4.76
CA ILE A 159 14.63 4.40 -3.47
C ILE A 159 15.27 5.29 -2.42
N VAL A 160 14.45 6.05 -1.71
CA VAL A 160 14.88 6.82 -0.55
C VAL A 160 14.64 6.05 0.74
N ARG A 161 15.44 6.31 1.77
CA ARG A 161 15.34 5.66 3.07
C ARG A 161 15.30 6.68 4.20
N LEU A 162 14.38 6.47 5.15
CA LEU A 162 14.43 7.04 6.48
C LEU A 162 14.99 5.98 7.43
N LYS A 163 16.17 6.20 7.98
CA LYS A 163 16.71 5.33 9.03
C LYS A 163 15.81 5.38 10.26
N LYS A 164 15.69 4.28 10.98
CA LYS A 164 14.97 4.24 12.26
C LYS A 164 15.48 5.33 13.20
N GLY A 165 14.57 6.20 13.65
CA GLY A 165 14.91 7.34 14.50
C GLY A 165 15.67 8.46 13.79
N GLY A 166 15.83 8.38 12.48
CA GLY A 166 16.43 9.45 11.66
C GLY A 166 15.50 10.66 11.52
N SER A 167 16.11 11.80 11.19
CA SER A 167 15.40 13.07 10.98
C SER A 167 15.31 13.49 9.52
N ALA A 168 15.94 12.76 8.60
CA ALA A 168 15.96 13.08 7.18
C ALA A 168 15.98 11.81 6.32
N LEU A 169 15.39 11.92 5.13
CA LEU A 169 15.51 10.91 4.08
C LEU A 169 16.89 11.02 3.40
N GLU A 170 17.41 9.89 2.96
CA GLU A 170 18.62 9.82 2.11
C GLU A 170 18.30 8.98 0.86
N VAL A 171 18.98 9.23 -0.25
CA VAL A 171 18.97 8.32 -1.40
C VAL A 171 19.68 7.03 -0.96
N TRP A 172 18.98 5.90 -1.04
CA TRP A 172 19.50 4.61 -0.60
C TRP A 172 19.94 3.73 -1.77
N ALA A 173 19.17 3.71 -2.86
CA ALA A 173 19.51 3.00 -4.08
C ALA A 173 19.01 3.80 -5.29
N GLY A 174 19.75 3.75 -6.41
CA GLY A 174 19.43 4.54 -7.60
C GLY A 174 20.60 4.62 -8.55
N ASN A 175 20.93 5.83 -9.04
CA ASN A 175 22.02 6.10 -9.97
C ASN A 175 21.86 5.43 -11.35
N GLY A 176 20.62 5.17 -11.78
CA GLY A 176 20.30 4.55 -13.05
C GLY A 176 20.19 3.03 -13.02
N ASP A 177 20.35 2.39 -11.86
CA ASP A 177 20.26 0.93 -11.70
C ASP A 177 18.85 0.38 -11.99
N PHE A 178 17.80 1.18 -11.80
CA PHE A 178 16.41 0.83 -12.14
C PHE A 178 15.99 1.28 -13.55
N GLY A 179 16.92 1.80 -14.34
CA GLY A 179 16.69 2.52 -15.58
C GLY A 179 16.84 4.03 -15.40
N LYS A 180 16.88 4.75 -16.51
CA LYS A 180 17.02 6.22 -16.47
C LYS A 180 15.65 6.88 -16.38
N PRO A 181 15.53 8.04 -15.70
CA PRO A 181 14.28 8.82 -15.71
C PRO A 181 13.74 9.12 -17.11
N ALA A 182 14.65 9.33 -18.09
CA ALA A 182 14.30 9.56 -19.48
C ALA A 182 13.61 8.36 -20.16
N ASP A 183 13.76 7.14 -19.64
CA ASP A 183 13.12 5.94 -20.15
C ASP A 183 11.65 5.83 -19.68
N HIS A 184 11.20 6.77 -18.83
CA HIS A 184 9.85 6.83 -18.26
C HIS A 184 9.41 5.51 -17.60
N GLY A 185 10.36 4.82 -16.93
CA GLY A 185 10.10 3.51 -16.34
C GLY A 185 9.04 3.52 -15.23
N ILE A 186 8.93 4.61 -14.50
CA ILE A 186 8.05 4.79 -13.33
C ILE A 186 8.35 3.74 -12.26
N LEU A 187 9.31 4.03 -11.36
CA LEU A 187 9.54 3.19 -10.19
C LEU A 187 8.34 3.32 -9.24
N ASP A 188 7.69 2.21 -8.94
CA ASP A 188 6.35 2.17 -8.36
C ASP A 188 6.29 1.37 -7.07
N GLY A 189 5.60 0.22 -7.06
CA GLY A 189 5.41 -0.62 -5.90
C GLY A 189 6.70 -1.09 -5.25
N ILE A 190 6.72 -1.18 -3.92
CA ILE A 190 7.86 -1.59 -3.12
C ILE A 190 7.46 -2.55 -1.99
N ALA A 191 8.28 -3.56 -1.73
CA ALA A 191 8.13 -4.48 -0.60
C ALA A 191 9.48 -4.84 0.01
N VAL A 192 9.50 -5.15 1.30
CA VAL A 192 10.68 -5.71 1.99
C VAL A 192 10.40 -7.14 2.42
N LEU A 193 11.28 -8.06 2.03
CA LEU A 193 11.25 -9.46 2.43
C LEU A 193 12.61 -9.86 3.00
N GLY A 194 12.65 -10.17 4.27
CA GLY A 194 13.90 -10.49 4.97
C GLY A 194 14.90 -9.32 4.91
N ASN A 195 16.04 -9.54 4.27
CA ASN A 195 17.09 -8.55 4.06
C ASN A 195 17.13 -8.03 2.61
N ARG A 196 16.00 -7.97 1.93
CA ARG A 196 15.92 -7.48 0.54
C ARG A 196 14.76 -6.54 0.36
N VAL A 197 15.01 -5.46 -0.37
CA VAL A 197 13.98 -4.61 -0.95
C VAL A 197 13.69 -5.13 -2.35
N TYR A 198 12.41 -5.19 -2.71
CA TYR A 198 11.92 -5.43 -4.06
C TYR A 198 11.15 -4.21 -4.52
N ALA A 199 11.39 -3.78 -5.76
CA ALA A 199 10.67 -2.66 -6.37
C ALA A 199 10.38 -2.95 -7.83
N ASN A 200 9.23 -2.50 -8.33
CA ASN A 200 8.86 -2.71 -9.73
C ASN A 200 8.88 -1.40 -10.52
N THR A 201 8.86 -1.55 -11.84
CA THR A 201 8.69 -0.44 -12.77
C THR A 201 7.45 -0.66 -13.62
N LEU A 202 6.49 0.27 -13.50
CA LEU A 202 5.18 0.20 -14.14
C LEU A 202 5.27 0.11 -15.67
N MET A 203 6.06 0.98 -16.30
CA MET A 203 6.06 1.13 -17.76
C MET A 203 6.97 0.14 -18.45
N THR A 204 8.05 -0.29 -17.80
CA THR A 204 8.98 -1.29 -18.36
C THR A 204 8.69 -2.71 -17.89
N SER A 205 7.71 -2.88 -17.02
CA SER A 205 7.20 -4.18 -16.56
C SER A 205 8.30 -5.07 -15.95
N LYS A 206 9.18 -4.47 -15.14
CA LYS A 206 10.29 -5.17 -14.49
C LYS A 206 10.11 -5.21 -12.97
N LEU A 207 10.69 -6.22 -12.36
CA LEU A 207 10.86 -6.34 -10.91
C LEU A 207 12.35 -6.36 -10.59
N PHE A 208 12.76 -5.58 -9.61
CA PHE A 208 14.14 -5.50 -9.14
C PHE A 208 14.27 -5.94 -7.70
N THR A 209 15.46 -6.36 -7.31
CA THR A 209 15.81 -6.66 -5.92
C THR A 209 17.10 -5.95 -5.52
N VAL A 210 17.13 -5.44 -4.30
CA VAL A 210 18.29 -4.76 -3.70
C VAL A 210 18.56 -5.39 -2.33
N PRO A 211 19.71 -6.05 -2.13
CA PRO A 211 20.09 -6.55 -0.80
C PRO A 211 20.29 -5.40 0.19
N ILE A 212 19.83 -5.59 1.42
CA ILE A 212 20.15 -4.71 2.56
C ILE A 212 21.40 -5.30 3.20
N GLY A 213 22.53 -4.62 3.11
CA GLY A 213 23.79 -5.02 3.73
C GLY A 213 23.72 -5.08 5.26
N ALA A 214 24.67 -5.73 5.88
CA ALA A 214 24.75 -5.79 7.35
C ALA A 214 24.93 -4.40 8.00
N ASP A 215 25.51 -3.46 7.26
CA ASP A 215 25.64 -2.04 7.62
C ASP A 215 24.39 -1.20 7.27
N GLY A 216 23.38 -1.85 6.70
CA GLY A 216 22.15 -1.23 6.24
C GLY A 216 22.25 -0.57 4.85
N ASN A 217 23.41 -0.54 4.22
CA ASN A 217 23.58 0.06 2.89
C ASN A 217 22.97 -0.83 1.79
N ALA A 218 22.65 -0.20 0.66
CA ALA A 218 22.17 -0.93 -0.51
C ALA A 218 23.29 -1.77 -1.12
N GLY A 219 22.98 -3.03 -1.39
CA GLY A 219 23.80 -3.86 -2.25
C GLY A 219 23.52 -3.57 -3.73
N ALA A 220 24.09 -4.37 -4.61
CA ALA A 220 23.86 -4.24 -6.06
C ALA A 220 22.39 -4.48 -6.41
N VAL A 221 21.82 -3.57 -7.21
CA VAL A 221 20.50 -3.75 -7.80
C VAL A 221 20.56 -4.83 -8.87
N ALA A 222 19.61 -5.75 -8.86
CA ALA A 222 19.49 -6.80 -9.87
C ALA A 222 18.03 -6.93 -10.34
N GLU A 223 17.83 -7.14 -11.62
CA GLU A 223 16.52 -7.51 -12.18
C GLU A 223 16.16 -8.93 -11.73
N VAL A 224 14.93 -9.12 -11.27
CA VAL A 224 14.41 -10.44 -10.88
C VAL A 224 14.00 -11.19 -12.14
N GLN A 225 14.58 -12.37 -12.33
CA GLN A 225 14.20 -13.26 -13.43
C GLN A 225 12.90 -13.99 -13.06
N LEU A 226 11.84 -13.62 -13.74
CA LEU A 226 10.51 -14.22 -13.55
C LEU A 226 10.28 -15.34 -14.58
N ASP A 227 9.58 -16.40 -14.17
CA ASP A 227 9.16 -17.48 -15.05
C ASP A 227 8.06 -17.08 -16.05
N HIS A 228 7.32 -16.00 -15.75
CA HIS A 228 6.33 -15.38 -16.61
C HIS A 228 6.43 -13.85 -16.53
N GLU A 229 6.10 -13.18 -17.61
CA GLU A 229 6.07 -11.72 -17.66
C GLU A 229 4.94 -11.15 -16.78
N ILE A 230 5.26 -10.08 -16.07
CA ILE A 230 4.28 -9.22 -15.43
C ILE A 230 3.96 -8.04 -16.35
N SER A 231 2.71 -7.56 -16.32
CA SER A 231 2.25 -6.52 -17.26
C SER A 231 1.81 -5.27 -16.52
N ARG A 232 2.59 -4.21 -16.68
CA ARG A 232 2.35 -2.93 -15.98
C ARG A 232 2.10 -3.13 -14.49
N PRO A 233 3.08 -3.71 -13.76
CA PRO A 233 2.96 -3.93 -12.32
C PRO A 233 2.88 -2.59 -11.60
N ASP A 234 1.97 -2.50 -10.64
CA ASP A 234 1.68 -1.32 -9.83
C ASP A 234 1.98 -1.64 -8.36
N GLY A 235 1.15 -1.25 -7.41
CA GLY A 235 1.39 -1.48 -6.00
C GLY A 235 1.58 -2.95 -5.63
N MET A 236 2.47 -3.23 -4.68
CA MET A 236 2.72 -4.58 -4.17
C MET A 236 2.87 -4.59 -2.64
N ARG A 237 2.61 -5.76 -2.05
CA ARG A 237 2.77 -5.98 -0.60
C ARG A 237 3.44 -7.32 -0.33
N ALA A 238 4.30 -7.33 0.68
CA ALA A 238 4.86 -8.56 1.20
C ALA A 238 3.76 -9.53 1.66
N PHE A 239 3.90 -10.81 1.31
CA PHE A 239 2.96 -11.86 1.67
C PHE A 239 3.73 -13.07 2.22
N GLY A 240 3.66 -13.26 3.52
CA GLY A 240 4.48 -14.24 4.22
C GLY A 240 5.96 -13.86 4.26
N LYS A 241 6.83 -14.87 4.14
CA LYS A 241 8.28 -14.69 4.31
C LYS A 241 9.03 -14.49 2.99
N SER A 242 8.47 -14.95 1.88
CA SER A 242 9.17 -15.05 0.60
C SER A 242 8.37 -14.58 -0.60
N ASP A 243 7.13 -14.16 -0.41
CA ASP A 243 6.24 -13.87 -1.52
C ASP A 243 5.79 -12.41 -1.48
N VAL A 244 5.36 -11.91 -2.62
CA VAL A 244 4.63 -10.66 -2.72
C VAL A 244 3.29 -10.91 -3.42
N LEU A 245 2.28 -10.14 -3.02
CA LEU A 245 1.10 -9.90 -3.85
C LEU A 245 1.36 -8.62 -4.63
N ILE A 246 1.08 -8.66 -5.92
CA ILE A 246 1.28 -7.55 -6.85
C ILE A 246 0.05 -7.40 -7.73
N VAL A 247 -0.36 -6.17 -7.97
CA VAL A 247 -1.39 -5.89 -8.97
C VAL A 247 -0.74 -5.50 -10.29
N GLU A 248 -1.39 -5.84 -11.37
CA GLU A 248 -0.93 -5.57 -12.72
C GLU A 248 -2.05 -4.85 -13.48
N SER A 249 -1.81 -3.62 -13.90
CA SER A 249 -2.80 -2.79 -14.59
C SER A 249 -2.87 -3.05 -16.11
N GLY A 250 -1.94 -3.83 -16.65
CA GLY A 250 -1.97 -4.31 -18.05
C GLY A 250 -2.91 -5.50 -18.24
N ASN A 251 -3.18 -5.83 -19.51
CA ASN A 251 -3.92 -7.03 -19.93
C ASN A 251 -5.30 -7.21 -19.24
N GLY A 252 -6.02 -6.12 -18.98
CA GLY A 252 -7.36 -6.18 -18.37
C GLY A 252 -7.36 -6.24 -16.85
N GLY A 253 -6.20 -6.08 -16.24
CA GLY A 253 -6.02 -6.01 -14.79
C GLY A 253 -6.04 -7.36 -14.08
N ARG A 254 -5.06 -7.63 -13.21
CA ARG A 254 -4.99 -8.87 -12.43
C ARG A 254 -4.29 -8.69 -11.08
N LEU A 255 -4.56 -9.61 -10.17
CA LEU A 255 -3.82 -9.84 -8.94
C LEU A 255 -2.95 -11.08 -9.13
N SER A 256 -1.65 -10.95 -8.90
CA SER A 256 -0.68 -12.06 -8.97
C SER A 256 0.06 -12.22 -7.64
N ARG A 257 0.52 -13.43 -7.37
CA ARG A 257 1.46 -13.78 -6.33
C ARG A 257 2.80 -14.13 -6.98
N ILE A 258 3.88 -13.56 -6.48
CA ILE A 258 5.23 -13.91 -6.90
C ILE A 258 5.96 -14.54 -5.72
N ALA A 259 6.28 -15.83 -5.85
CA ALA A 259 7.15 -16.54 -4.90
C ALA A 259 8.60 -16.21 -5.26
N LEU A 260 9.30 -15.50 -4.36
CA LEU A 260 10.62 -14.92 -4.61
C LEU A 260 11.73 -15.73 -3.94
N ASN A 261 12.85 -15.90 -4.67
CA ASN A 261 14.08 -16.47 -4.16
C ASN A 261 15.27 -15.64 -4.66
N GLY A 262 15.67 -14.62 -3.88
CA GLY A 262 16.70 -13.68 -4.29
C GLY A 262 16.31 -12.92 -5.56
N ALA A 263 17.08 -13.09 -6.62
CA ALA A 263 16.84 -12.48 -7.95
C ALA A 263 16.07 -13.39 -8.91
N THR A 264 15.28 -14.34 -8.41
CA THR A 264 14.38 -15.18 -9.22
C THR A 264 12.99 -15.19 -8.63
N GLY A 265 11.95 -15.41 -9.45
CA GLY A 265 10.58 -15.45 -8.98
C GLY A 265 9.67 -16.30 -9.85
N LYS A 266 8.66 -16.92 -9.19
CA LYS A 266 7.61 -17.66 -9.85
C LYS A 266 6.30 -16.90 -9.73
N VAL A 267 5.71 -16.55 -10.87
CA VAL A 267 4.46 -15.80 -10.96
C VAL A 267 3.28 -16.76 -10.97
N THR A 268 2.25 -16.44 -10.20
CA THR A 268 0.97 -17.17 -10.22
C THR A 268 -0.17 -16.16 -10.19
N THR A 269 -0.97 -16.10 -11.26
CA THR A 269 -2.17 -15.28 -11.28
C THR A 269 -3.22 -15.83 -10.33
N ILE A 270 -3.72 -15.00 -9.42
CA ILE A 270 -4.77 -15.35 -8.45
C ILE A 270 -6.15 -15.01 -9.01
N LYS A 271 -6.29 -13.81 -9.58
CA LYS A 271 -7.57 -13.32 -10.13
C LYS A 271 -7.32 -12.31 -11.23
N GLU A 272 -8.15 -12.36 -12.26
CA GLU A 272 -8.18 -11.43 -13.39
C GLU A 272 -9.50 -10.63 -13.40
N GLY A 273 -9.58 -9.63 -14.28
CA GLY A 273 -10.81 -8.88 -14.52
C GLY A 273 -10.97 -7.67 -13.59
N TYR A 274 -9.97 -6.80 -13.57
CA TYR A 274 -10.00 -5.48 -12.92
C TYR A 274 -9.96 -4.37 -13.98
N PRO A 275 -11.08 -4.10 -14.68
CA PRO A 275 -11.09 -3.24 -15.86
C PRO A 275 -10.88 -1.75 -15.53
N ASP A 276 -11.08 -1.37 -14.28
CA ASP A 276 -10.96 0.02 -13.82
C ASP A 276 -9.55 0.36 -13.33
N GLY A 277 -8.57 -0.51 -13.63
CA GLY A 277 -7.13 -0.34 -13.33
C GLY A 277 -6.81 -0.62 -11.87
N PRO A 278 -6.37 -1.85 -11.55
CA PRO A 278 -5.93 -2.16 -10.20
C PRO A 278 -4.62 -1.42 -9.92
N VAL A 279 -4.56 -0.71 -8.78
CA VAL A 279 -3.41 0.14 -8.40
C VAL A 279 -2.69 -0.36 -7.15
N SER A 280 -3.39 -1.05 -6.25
CA SER A 280 -2.74 -1.54 -5.02
C SER A 280 -3.49 -2.72 -4.41
N VAL A 281 -2.84 -3.42 -3.47
CA VAL A 281 -3.39 -4.56 -2.73
C VAL A 281 -2.99 -4.48 -1.26
N THR A 282 -3.87 -4.92 -0.36
CA THR A 282 -3.54 -5.18 1.05
C THR A 282 -4.22 -6.44 1.53
N VAL A 283 -3.79 -6.98 2.67
CA VAL A 283 -4.32 -8.24 3.21
C VAL A 283 -4.87 -8.04 4.61
N VAL A 284 -6.09 -8.51 4.85
CA VAL A 284 -6.72 -8.61 6.17
C VAL A 284 -7.01 -10.09 6.42
N GLY A 285 -6.30 -10.70 7.36
CA GLY A 285 -6.41 -12.13 7.64
C GLY A 285 -6.00 -12.99 6.44
N THR A 286 -6.97 -13.64 5.77
CA THR A 286 -6.77 -14.49 4.58
C THR A 286 -7.33 -13.87 3.31
N THR A 287 -7.81 -12.63 3.41
CA THR A 287 -8.47 -11.90 2.31
C THR A 287 -7.59 -10.75 1.84
N ALA A 288 -7.27 -10.73 0.56
CA ALA A 288 -6.69 -9.56 -0.09
C ALA A 288 -7.81 -8.63 -0.58
N TYR A 289 -7.59 -7.32 -0.45
CA TYR A 289 -8.39 -6.29 -1.08
C TYR A 289 -7.61 -5.64 -2.21
N VAL A 290 -8.13 -5.72 -3.43
CA VAL A 290 -7.56 -5.10 -4.63
C VAL A 290 -8.29 -3.80 -4.91
N LEU A 291 -7.55 -2.69 -4.93
CA LEU A 291 -8.05 -1.35 -5.16
C LEU A 291 -8.01 -1.00 -6.64
N GLU A 292 -9.12 -0.51 -7.19
CA GLU A 292 -9.20 0.03 -8.55
C GLU A 292 -9.22 1.55 -8.51
N GLY A 293 -8.16 2.17 -9.08
CA GLY A 293 -7.90 3.61 -8.95
C GLY A 293 -8.50 4.49 -10.05
N GLN A 294 -8.83 3.91 -11.21
CA GLN A 294 -9.31 4.63 -12.42
C GLN A 294 -8.35 5.76 -12.86
N LEU A 295 -7.04 5.60 -12.60
CA LEU A 295 -6.04 6.66 -12.77
C LEU A 295 -5.84 7.05 -14.24
N ALA A 296 -6.18 6.18 -15.19
CA ALA A 296 -6.12 6.50 -16.62
C ALA A 296 -6.98 7.73 -16.99
N THR A 297 -8.04 8.01 -16.23
CA THR A 297 -8.89 9.20 -16.44
C THR A 297 -8.29 10.46 -15.81
N LEU A 298 -7.45 10.32 -14.77
CA LEU A 298 -6.79 11.41 -14.06
C LEU A 298 -5.43 11.77 -14.69
N LEU A 299 -4.59 10.76 -14.90
CA LEU A 299 -3.20 10.91 -15.34
C LEU A 299 -3.10 10.81 -16.86
N ARG A 300 -3.44 11.89 -17.55
CA ARG A 300 -3.43 11.93 -19.02
C ARG A 300 -2.14 12.50 -19.56
N LYS A 301 -1.86 12.13 -20.82
CA LYS A 301 -0.76 12.75 -21.56
C LYS A 301 -1.01 14.25 -21.68
N PRO A 302 0.04 15.09 -21.60
CA PRO A 302 -0.07 16.52 -21.89
C PRO A 302 -0.75 16.75 -23.23
N GLY A 303 -1.72 17.68 -23.27
CA GLY A 303 -2.49 18.01 -24.48
C GLY A 303 -3.65 17.07 -24.83
N ALA A 304 -3.84 15.96 -24.10
CA ALA A 304 -5.01 15.12 -24.32
C ALA A 304 -6.31 15.85 -23.92
N PRO A 305 -7.41 15.69 -24.70
CA PRO A 305 -8.70 16.29 -24.38
C PRO A 305 -9.17 15.90 -22.97
N ALA A 306 -9.88 16.79 -22.29
CA ALA A 306 -10.44 16.46 -20.99
C ALA A 306 -11.43 15.28 -21.11
N ASP A 307 -11.24 14.22 -20.31
CA ASP A 307 -12.22 13.14 -20.19
C ASP A 307 -13.38 13.66 -19.34
N THR A 308 -14.50 13.81 -19.90
CA THR A 308 -15.72 14.27 -19.24
C THR A 308 -16.54 13.10 -18.70
N THR A 309 -16.08 11.87 -18.90
CA THR A 309 -16.75 10.67 -18.38
C THR A 309 -16.68 10.69 -16.86
N PRO A 310 -17.82 10.67 -16.15
CA PRO A 310 -17.79 10.57 -14.70
C PRO A 310 -17.07 9.27 -14.28
N PRO A 311 -16.22 9.30 -13.24
CA PRO A 311 -15.65 8.09 -12.72
C PRO A 311 -16.76 7.19 -12.16
N LYS A 312 -16.56 5.88 -12.27
CA LYS A 312 -17.40 4.89 -11.59
C LYS A 312 -17.17 4.97 -10.07
N PRO A 313 -18.09 4.44 -9.25
CA PRO A 313 -17.85 4.32 -7.81
C PRO A 313 -16.51 3.64 -7.51
N PHE A 314 -15.69 4.26 -6.67
CA PHE A 314 -14.41 3.71 -6.26
C PHE A 314 -14.59 2.59 -5.24
N LYS A 315 -13.82 1.52 -5.40
CA LYS A 315 -13.95 0.32 -4.58
C LYS A 315 -12.65 -0.45 -4.44
N ALA A 316 -12.57 -1.26 -3.39
CA ALA A 316 -11.60 -2.35 -3.30
C ALA A 316 -12.37 -3.69 -3.19
N THR A 317 -11.96 -4.67 -3.99
CA THR A 317 -12.66 -5.97 -4.10
C THR A 317 -11.89 -7.06 -3.38
N ALA A 318 -12.59 -7.87 -2.59
CA ALA A 318 -12.01 -8.98 -1.84
C ALA A 318 -11.65 -10.17 -2.73
N VAL A 319 -10.54 -10.83 -2.38
CA VAL A 319 -10.06 -12.06 -2.98
C VAL A 319 -9.48 -12.95 -1.90
N GLN A 320 -9.84 -14.23 -1.87
CA GLN A 320 -9.25 -15.19 -0.94
C GLN A 320 -7.84 -15.57 -1.41
N VAL A 321 -6.84 -15.33 -0.57
CA VAL A 321 -5.42 -15.61 -0.88
C VAL A 321 -4.78 -16.60 0.08
N GLY A 322 -5.54 -17.07 1.09
CA GLY A 322 -5.02 -17.93 2.13
C GLY A 322 -4.20 -17.18 3.19
N LYS A 323 -3.54 -17.94 4.04
CA LYS A 323 -2.64 -17.35 5.06
C LYS A 323 -1.32 -16.95 4.42
N PRO A 324 -0.72 -15.82 4.89
CA PRO A 324 0.62 -15.41 4.52
C PRO A 324 1.68 -16.40 4.93
#